data_b214274d1bb213d1bd937876c19d3196
#
_entry.id   b214274d1bb213d1bd937876c19d3196
#
_cell.length_a   1.000
_cell.length_b   1.000
_cell.length_c   1.000
_cell.angle_alpha   90.00
_cell.angle_beta   90.00
_cell.angle_gamma   90.00
#
_symmetry.space_group_name_H-M   'P 1'
#
loop_
_entity.id
_entity.type
_entity.pdbx_description
1 polymer ?
#
loop_
_entity_poly.entity_id
_entity_poly.type
_entity_poly.pdbx_seq_one_letter_code
_entity_poly.pdbx_strand_id
1 'polypeptide(L)'
;GADITGIDTEPEFISLARDSAELNAFQPPPVFEVGDLQDYRTDAPFDIVMTNPPYRTKNSGHPPAHPLKRAANIEGTVSLSQWIDLCFGLLRPGGCFTMIHSRDRLEEVRSLIAPLATMAIIHPLWPKRRRKGGKRFLVLAFTNDPQNSSIDRGGVHMTDGLVLHQADGAYTEEADEILKSGASFGFNFP
;
A
#
# COMPACT_ATOMS: atom_id res chain seq x y z
N GLY A 1 13.07 15.45 -6.33
CA GLY A 1 12.61 14.29 -5.57
C GLY A 1 11.29 14.58 -4.89
N ALA A 2 10.71 13.59 -4.22
CA ALA A 2 9.51 13.75 -3.41
C ALA A 2 9.90 13.98 -1.95
N ASP A 3 9.15 14.79 -1.22
CA ASP A 3 9.24 14.89 0.23
C ASP A 3 8.53 13.68 0.85
N ILE A 4 9.27 12.86 1.58
CA ILE A 4 8.78 11.59 2.12
C ILE A 4 8.84 11.61 3.64
N THR A 5 7.72 11.26 4.27
CA THR A 5 7.66 10.96 5.71
C THR A 5 7.24 9.51 5.90
N GLY A 6 8.03 8.74 6.64
CA GLY A 6 7.72 7.36 7.01
C GLY A 6 7.52 7.23 8.52
N ILE A 7 6.51 6.49 8.93
CA ILE A 7 6.24 6.19 10.34
C ILE A 7 6.18 4.69 10.58
N ASP A 8 6.69 4.24 11.70
CA ASP A 8 6.55 2.86 12.19
C ASP A 8 6.55 2.88 13.73
N THR A 9 5.84 1.96 14.35
CA THR A 9 5.83 1.82 15.81
C THR A 9 7.12 1.20 16.35
N GLU A 10 7.89 0.49 15.51
CA GLU A 10 9.10 -0.21 15.90
C GLU A 10 10.35 0.66 15.67
N PRO A 11 11.03 1.12 16.74
CA PRO A 11 12.22 1.99 16.61
C PRO A 11 13.35 1.34 15.80
N GLU A 12 13.47 0.01 15.82
CA GLU A 12 14.47 -0.73 15.06
C GLU A 12 14.23 -0.59 13.55
N PHE A 13 12.98 -0.64 13.08
CA PHE A 13 12.65 -0.44 11.66
C PHE A 13 12.90 1.01 11.22
N ILE A 14 12.63 1.98 12.08
CA ILE A 14 12.96 3.38 11.81
C ILE A 14 14.47 3.59 11.70
N SER A 15 15.27 2.97 12.57
CA SER A 15 16.74 3.02 12.46
C SER A 15 17.22 2.45 11.13
N LEU A 16 16.76 1.25 10.76
CA LEU A 16 17.11 0.61 9.49
C LEU A 16 16.68 1.43 8.27
N ALA A 17 15.53 2.10 8.34
CA ALA A 17 15.04 2.96 7.27
C ALA A 17 15.94 4.18 7.07
N ARG A 18 16.41 4.82 8.17
CA ARG A 18 17.35 5.93 8.14
C ARG A 18 18.71 5.52 7.55
N ASP A 19 19.26 4.39 8.01
CA ASP A 19 20.51 3.84 7.49
C ASP A 19 20.39 3.55 5.99
N SER A 20 19.25 2.97 5.55
CA SER A 20 18.99 2.69 4.14
C SER A 20 18.88 3.98 3.31
N ALA A 21 18.25 5.01 3.83
CA ALA A 21 18.14 6.31 3.14
C ALA A 21 19.51 6.99 2.98
N GLU A 22 20.35 6.91 4.00
CA GLU A 22 21.72 7.43 3.96
C GLU A 22 22.56 6.70 2.91
N LEU A 23 22.51 5.35 2.88
CA LEU A 23 23.22 4.55 1.90
C LEU A 23 22.81 4.85 0.45
N ASN A 24 21.56 5.24 0.23
CA ASN A 24 21.03 5.56 -1.10
C ASN A 24 21.17 7.05 -1.47
N ALA A 25 21.64 7.88 -0.56
CA ALA A 25 21.89 9.31 -0.76
C ALA A 25 20.71 10.08 -1.38
N PHE A 26 19.46 9.79 -0.93
CA PHE A 26 18.25 10.44 -1.43
C PHE A 26 18.29 11.97 -1.24
N GLN A 27 17.74 12.71 -2.23
CA GLN A 27 17.64 14.17 -2.20
C GLN A 27 16.23 14.62 -2.61
N PRO A 28 15.46 15.29 -1.73
CA PRO A 28 15.73 15.50 -0.30
C PRO A 28 15.74 14.16 0.48
N PRO A 29 16.40 14.11 1.65
CA PRO A 29 16.42 12.92 2.48
C PRO A 29 15.02 12.67 3.06
N PRO A 30 14.53 11.42 3.06
CA PRO A 30 13.27 11.06 3.73
C PRO A 30 13.35 11.31 5.25
N VAL A 31 12.25 11.71 5.84
CA VAL A 31 12.08 11.83 7.30
C VAL A 31 11.44 10.53 7.82
N PHE A 32 12.00 9.96 8.90
CA PHE A 32 11.46 8.77 9.53
C PHE A 32 11.22 8.99 11.02
N GLU A 33 10.02 8.68 11.49
CA GLU A 33 9.55 8.92 12.85
C GLU A 33 9.03 7.65 13.50
N VAL A 34 9.37 7.45 14.79
CA VAL A 34 8.71 6.41 15.59
C VAL A 34 7.36 6.93 16.00
N GLY A 35 6.28 6.26 15.59
CA GLY A 35 4.93 6.70 15.90
C GLY A 35 3.87 5.69 15.51
N ASP A 36 2.71 5.80 16.17
CA ASP A 36 1.50 5.04 15.83
C ASP A 36 0.65 5.88 14.86
N LEU A 37 0.14 5.24 13.81
CA LEU A 37 -0.76 5.86 12.84
C LEU A 37 -1.99 6.50 13.51
N GLN A 38 -2.47 5.94 14.62
CA GLN A 38 -3.62 6.48 15.36
C GLN A 38 -3.34 7.86 15.94
N ASP A 39 -2.11 8.10 16.35
CA ASP A 39 -1.67 9.34 17.00
C ASP A 39 -1.00 10.32 16.04
N TYR A 40 -0.71 9.86 14.81
CA TYR A 40 -0.04 10.69 13.82
C TYR A 40 -0.93 11.84 13.36
N ARG A 41 -0.37 13.04 13.36
CA ARG A 41 -1.03 14.28 12.93
C ARG A 41 -0.07 15.07 12.04
N THR A 42 -0.63 15.76 11.06
CA THR A 42 0.11 16.66 10.18
C THR A 42 -0.73 17.90 9.87
N ASP A 43 -0.07 19.04 9.78
CA ASP A 43 -0.69 20.29 9.37
C ASP A 43 -0.81 20.41 7.84
N ALA A 44 -0.03 19.62 7.11
CA ALA A 44 -0.04 19.58 5.65
C ALA A 44 -0.46 18.18 5.16
N PRO A 45 -1.64 18.03 4.54
CA PRO A 45 -2.06 16.73 4.01
C PRO A 45 -1.16 16.29 2.85
N PHE A 46 -1.03 14.98 2.68
CA PHE A 46 -0.16 14.37 1.69
C PHE A 46 -0.82 14.26 0.30
N ASP A 47 0.00 14.33 -0.74
CA ASP A 47 -0.39 13.98 -2.11
C ASP A 47 -0.63 12.48 -2.25
N ILE A 48 0.22 11.68 -1.60
CA ILE A 48 0.22 10.22 -1.68
C ILE A 48 0.40 9.64 -0.28
N VAL A 49 -0.42 8.67 0.06
CA VAL A 49 -0.23 7.80 1.23
C VAL A 49 -0.04 6.38 0.76
N MET A 50 1.10 5.77 1.12
CA MET A 50 1.41 4.38 0.79
C MET A 50 1.50 3.54 2.06
N THR A 51 0.87 2.35 2.06
CA THR A 51 0.83 1.50 3.24
C THR A 51 0.88 0.01 2.92
N ASN A 52 1.43 -0.74 3.87
CA ASN A 52 1.42 -2.20 3.89
C ASN A 52 0.94 -2.67 5.28
N PRO A 53 -0.38 -2.61 5.55
CA PRO A 53 -0.91 -2.94 6.87
C PRO A 53 -0.75 -4.42 7.20
N PRO A 54 -0.86 -4.82 8.49
CA PRO A 54 -0.86 -6.21 8.88
C PRO A 54 -1.95 -7.03 8.19
N TYR A 55 -1.62 -8.23 7.67
CA TYR A 55 -2.52 -9.02 6.83
C TYR A 55 -3.52 -9.89 7.61
N ARG A 56 -3.24 -10.19 8.88
CA ARG A 56 -3.99 -11.18 9.67
C ARG A 56 -4.76 -10.53 10.81
N THR A 57 -5.99 -10.95 10.98
CA THR A 57 -6.76 -10.64 12.19
C THR A 57 -6.18 -11.38 13.40
N LYS A 58 -6.40 -10.86 14.62
CA LYS A 58 -5.92 -11.45 15.89
C LYS A 58 -6.25 -12.94 16.05
N ASN A 59 -7.32 -13.40 15.40
CA ASN A 59 -7.84 -14.77 15.54
C ASN A 59 -7.45 -15.71 14.38
N SER A 60 -6.62 -15.28 13.44
CA SER A 60 -6.26 -16.08 12.26
C SER A 60 -4.97 -16.88 12.47
N GLY A 61 -5.13 -18.15 12.84
CA GLY A 61 -4.06 -19.15 12.78
C GLY A 61 -2.93 -19.03 13.82
N HIS A 62 -1.88 -19.83 13.68
CA HIS A 62 -0.72 -19.80 14.56
C HIS A 62 0.11 -18.53 14.32
N PRO A 63 0.37 -17.74 15.36
CA PRO A 63 1.18 -16.53 15.22
C PRO A 63 2.64 -16.90 14.84
N PRO A 64 3.34 -16.04 14.07
CA PRO A 64 4.75 -16.23 13.81
C PRO A 64 5.55 -16.34 15.11
N ALA A 65 6.56 -17.22 15.13
CA ALA A 65 7.39 -17.46 16.33
C ALA A 65 8.21 -16.22 16.72
N HIS A 66 8.60 -15.39 15.75
CA HIS A 66 9.42 -14.20 15.97
C HIS A 66 8.55 -12.99 16.35
N PRO A 67 8.84 -12.25 17.47
CA PRO A 67 8.03 -11.11 17.93
C PRO A 67 7.83 -10.02 16.88
N LEU A 68 8.89 -9.57 16.19
CA LEU A 68 8.83 -8.54 15.15
C LEU A 68 7.97 -8.98 13.95
N LYS A 69 8.05 -10.27 13.55
CA LYS A 69 7.18 -10.81 12.51
C LYS A 69 5.72 -10.90 12.95
N ARG A 70 5.48 -11.06 14.24
CA ARG A 70 4.14 -11.04 14.81
C ARG A 70 3.55 -9.63 14.77
N ALA A 71 4.28 -8.63 15.23
CA ALA A 71 3.87 -7.21 15.18
C ALA A 71 3.55 -6.78 13.74
N ALA A 72 4.40 -7.13 12.77
CA ALA A 72 4.23 -6.78 11.37
C ALA A 72 3.09 -7.54 10.64
N ASN A 73 2.57 -8.66 11.17
CA ASN A 73 1.62 -9.50 10.44
C ASN A 73 0.23 -9.62 11.09
N ILE A 74 0.06 -9.23 12.34
CA ILE A 74 -1.20 -9.37 13.08
C ILE A 74 -1.73 -7.99 13.41
N GLU A 75 -3.00 -7.73 13.08
CA GLU A 75 -3.68 -6.50 13.48
C GLU A 75 -3.52 -6.28 14.99
N GLY A 76 -2.97 -5.11 15.34
CA GLY A 76 -2.79 -4.68 16.70
C GLY A 76 -4.10 -4.15 17.30
N THR A 77 -4.07 -2.92 17.81
CA THR A 77 -5.23 -2.20 18.35
C THR A 77 -6.09 -1.61 17.21
N VAL A 78 -5.50 -1.36 16.05
CA VAL A 78 -6.14 -0.76 14.87
C VAL A 78 -6.70 -1.84 13.96
N SER A 79 -7.99 -1.82 13.68
CA SER A 79 -8.62 -2.67 12.65
C SER A 79 -8.25 -2.17 11.25
N LEU A 80 -8.43 -3.03 10.23
CA LEU A 80 -8.20 -2.64 8.84
C LEU A 80 -9.07 -1.45 8.41
N SER A 81 -10.32 -1.40 8.86
CA SER A 81 -11.22 -0.26 8.61
C SER A 81 -10.63 1.03 9.16
N GLN A 82 -10.28 1.05 10.44
CA GLN A 82 -9.68 2.22 11.08
C GLN A 82 -8.36 2.62 10.39
N TRP A 83 -7.55 1.63 9.98
CA TRP A 83 -6.29 1.87 9.27
C TRP A 83 -6.53 2.61 7.95
N ILE A 84 -7.48 2.13 7.15
CA ILE A 84 -7.84 2.75 5.87
C ILE A 84 -8.40 4.16 6.11
N ASP A 85 -9.33 4.34 7.06
CA ASP A 85 -9.91 5.64 7.39
C ASP A 85 -8.84 6.66 7.80
N LEU A 86 -7.88 6.25 8.65
CA LEU A 86 -6.77 7.10 9.07
C LEU A 86 -5.88 7.49 7.87
N CYS A 87 -5.52 6.54 7.00
CA CYS A 87 -4.73 6.81 5.82
C CYS A 87 -5.43 7.79 4.85
N PHE A 88 -6.73 7.61 4.63
CA PHE A 88 -7.52 8.54 3.80
C PHE A 88 -7.62 9.93 4.43
N GLY A 89 -7.70 10.00 5.77
CA GLY A 89 -7.71 11.26 6.52
C GLY A 89 -6.42 12.08 6.41
N LEU A 90 -5.32 11.46 6.02
CA LEU A 90 -4.02 12.14 5.79
C LEU A 90 -3.87 12.70 4.38
N LEU A 91 -4.77 12.35 3.44
CA LEU A 91 -4.70 12.77 2.05
C LEU A 91 -5.37 14.13 1.83
N ARG A 92 -4.76 14.95 0.96
CA ARG A 92 -5.45 16.12 0.41
C ARG A 92 -6.62 15.71 -0.52
N PRO A 93 -7.54 16.61 -0.83
CA PRO A 93 -8.50 16.42 -1.92
C PRO A 93 -7.78 16.07 -3.23
N GLY A 94 -8.25 15.02 -3.92
CA GLY A 94 -7.58 14.48 -5.12
C GLY A 94 -6.28 13.71 -4.85
N GLY A 95 -5.95 13.45 -3.59
CA GLY A 95 -4.77 12.68 -3.19
C GLY A 95 -4.93 11.19 -3.48
N CYS A 96 -3.81 10.49 -3.54
CA CYS A 96 -3.70 9.09 -3.93
C CYS A 96 -3.38 8.18 -2.74
N PHE A 97 -4.23 7.20 -2.49
CA PHE A 97 -3.97 6.10 -1.56
C PHE A 97 -3.43 4.89 -2.29
N THR A 98 -2.33 4.31 -1.81
CA THR A 98 -1.82 3.04 -2.31
C THR A 98 -1.63 2.03 -1.18
N MET A 99 -2.00 0.77 -1.44
CA MET A 99 -1.89 -0.29 -0.45
C MET A 99 -1.57 -1.62 -1.12
N ILE A 100 -0.74 -2.42 -0.46
CA ILE A 100 -0.63 -3.86 -0.76
C ILE A 100 -1.33 -4.65 0.35
N HIS A 101 -2.12 -5.67 -0.03
CA HIS A 101 -2.80 -6.50 0.96
C HIS A 101 -2.96 -7.97 0.52
N SER A 102 -3.35 -8.83 1.48
CA SER A 102 -3.67 -10.24 1.23
C SER A 102 -4.99 -10.40 0.49
N ARG A 103 -5.01 -11.30 -0.50
CA ARG A 103 -6.21 -11.61 -1.29
C ARG A 103 -7.39 -12.14 -0.47
N ASP A 104 -7.12 -12.77 0.65
CA ASP A 104 -8.16 -13.30 1.54
C ASP A 104 -9.09 -12.20 2.09
N ARG A 105 -8.62 -10.93 2.08
CA ARG A 105 -9.39 -9.75 2.54
C ARG A 105 -9.80 -8.82 1.39
N LEU A 106 -9.79 -9.30 0.16
CA LEU A 106 -10.06 -8.47 -1.02
C LEU A 106 -11.44 -7.80 -0.97
N GLU A 107 -12.49 -8.57 -0.69
CA GLU A 107 -13.86 -8.04 -0.65
C GLU A 107 -14.08 -7.06 0.52
N GLU A 108 -13.42 -7.31 1.63
CA GLU A 108 -13.42 -6.39 2.77
C GLU A 108 -12.77 -5.06 2.39
N VAL A 109 -11.55 -5.09 1.85
CA VAL A 109 -10.83 -3.89 1.39
C VAL A 109 -11.65 -3.13 0.35
N ARG A 110 -12.24 -3.83 -0.61
CA ARG A 110 -13.11 -3.25 -1.64
C ARG A 110 -14.29 -2.49 -1.03
N SER A 111 -14.95 -3.11 -0.06
CA SER A 111 -16.10 -2.51 0.63
C SER A 111 -15.73 -1.28 1.46
N LEU A 112 -14.54 -1.30 2.08
CA LEU A 112 -14.04 -0.19 2.89
C LEU A 112 -13.60 1.01 2.03
N ILE A 113 -13.00 0.77 0.88
CA ILE A 113 -12.49 1.84 -0.01
C ILE A 113 -13.59 2.48 -0.84
N ALA A 114 -14.61 1.72 -1.25
CA ALA A 114 -15.67 2.20 -2.14
C ALA A 114 -16.36 3.51 -1.67
N PRO A 115 -16.67 3.73 -0.39
CA PRO A 115 -17.28 4.98 0.07
C PRO A 115 -16.27 6.15 0.20
N LEU A 116 -14.96 5.88 0.25
CA LEU A 116 -13.91 6.87 0.51
C LEU A 116 -13.27 7.41 -0.78
N ALA A 117 -13.29 6.63 -1.84
CA ALA A 117 -12.65 6.95 -3.11
C ALA A 117 -13.66 7.30 -4.20
N THR A 118 -13.32 8.27 -5.05
CA THR A 118 -14.06 8.53 -6.30
C THR A 118 -13.77 7.48 -7.34
N MET A 119 -12.54 7.00 -7.38
CA MET A 119 -12.08 5.91 -8.25
C MET A 119 -11.07 5.07 -7.49
N ALA A 120 -11.14 3.75 -7.63
CA ALA A 120 -10.14 2.83 -7.13
C ALA A 120 -9.85 1.72 -8.14
N ILE A 121 -8.59 1.32 -8.21
CA ILE A 121 -8.11 0.21 -9.02
C ILE A 121 -7.54 -0.85 -8.09
N ILE A 122 -8.00 -2.07 -8.24
CA ILE A 122 -7.45 -3.26 -7.60
C ILE A 122 -6.65 -4.04 -8.63
N HIS A 123 -5.37 -4.26 -8.35
CA HIS A 123 -4.44 -4.91 -9.25
C HIS A 123 -3.88 -6.18 -8.63
N PRO A 124 -4.37 -7.38 -9.03
CA PRO A 124 -3.88 -8.65 -8.50
C PRO A 124 -2.42 -8.91 -8.84
N LEU A 125 -1.68 -9.50 -7.88
CA LEU A 125 -0.32 -9.99 -8.10
C LEU A 125 -0.33 -11.51 -8.23
N TRP A 126 0.08 -12.01 -9.39
CA TRP A 126 0.06 -13.43 -9.72
C TRP A 126 1.48 -14.01 -9.61
N PRO A 127 1.70 -15.10 -8.84
CA PRO A 127 3.06 -15.65 -8.72
C PRO A 127 3.63 -16.13 -10.07
N LYS A 128 2.89 -16.92 -10.86
CA LYS A 128 3.38 -17.50 -12.12
C LYS A 128 2.39 -17.44 -13.28
N ARG A 129 1.08 -17.49 -13.05
CA ARG A 129 0.04 -17.51 -14.08
C ARG A 129 -1.13 -16.64 -13.62
N ARG A 130 -1.68 -15.89 -14.53
CA ARG A 130 -2.85 -15.06 -14.24
C ARG A 130 -4.00 -15.89 -13.67
N ARG A 131 -4.70 -15.32 -12.69
CA ARG A 131 -5.88 -15.90 -12.03
C ARG A 131 -5.63 -17.22 -11.28
N LYS A 132 -4.35 -17.58 -11.04
CA LYS A 132 -4.01 -18.78 -10.28
C LYS A 132 -2.97 -18.49 -9.20
N GLY A 133 -3.31 -18.84 -7.95
CA GLY A 133 -2.38 -18.77 -6.81
C GLY A 133 -2.01 -17.36 -6.35
N GLY A 134 -2.70 -16.33 -6.80
CA GLY A 134 -2.47 -14.96 -6.34
C GLY A 134 -2.79 -14.84 -4.86
N LYS A 135 -1.81 -14.35 -4.08
CA LYS A 135 -1.94 -14.16 -2.62
C LYS A 135 -2.07 -12.71 -2.21
N ARG A 136 -1.73 -11.77 -3.10
CA ARG A 136 -1.71 -10.33 -2.83
C ARG A 136 -2.34 -9.56 -3.98
N PHE A 137 -2.73 -8.34 -3.66
CA PHE A 137 -3.16 -7.33 -4.63
C PHE A 137 -2.64 -5.96 -4.22
N LEU A 138 -2.52 -5.09 -5.20
CA LEU A 138 -2.29 -3.67 -5.00
C LEU A 138 -3.61 -2.91 -5.10
N VAL A 139 -3.72 -1.82 -4.37
CA VAL A 139 -4.78 -0.84 -4.49
C VAL A 139 -4.16 0.48 -4.88
N LEU A 140 -4.81 1.17 -5.81
CA LEU A 140 -4.61 2.58 -6.12
C LEU A 140 -5.98 3.23 -6.03
N ALA A 141 -6.16 4.22 -5.16
CA ALA A 141 -7.44 4.89 -4.97
C ALA A 141 -7.26 6.41 -4.84
N PHE A 142 -8.20 7.17 -5.35
CA PHE A 142 -8.15 8.63 -5.33
C PHE A 142 -9.28 9.20 -4.50
N THR A 143 -8.96 10.16 -3.63
CA THR A 143 -9.95 10.90 -2.86
C THR A 143 -10.74 11.84 -3.75
N ASN A 144 -11.91 12.28 -3.28
CA ASN A 144 -12.70 13.29 -3.99
C ASN A 144 -11.94 14.62 -4.10
N ASP A 145 -11.94 15.18 -5.30
CA ASP A 145 -11.47 16.54 -5.53
C ASP A 145 -12.66 17.42 -5.94
N PRO A 146 -13.16 18.27 -5.05
CA PRO A 146 -14.29 19.17 -5.34
C PRO A 146 -13.99 20.17 -6.46
N GLN A 147 -12.71 20.47 -6.73
CA GLN A 147 -12.28 21.41 -7.76
C GLN A 147 -12.10 20.75 -9.13
N ASN A 148 -11.98 19.42 -9.16
CA ASN A 148 -11.81 18.65 -10.39
C ASN A 148 -12.91 17.58 -10.51
N SER A 149 -14.10 18.01 -10.86
CA SER A 149 -15.27 17.12 -11.05
C SER A 149 -15.21 16.27 -12.32
N SER A 150 -14.16 16.42 -13.14
CA SER A 150 -14.00 15.67 -14.39
C SER A 150 -13.40 14.26 -14.18
N ILE A 151 -12.95 13.91 -12.97
CA ILE A 151 -12.63 12.52 -12.65
C ILE A 151 -13.96 11.78 -12.50
N ASP A 152 -14.29 11.01 -13.50
CA ASP A 152 -15.48 10.15 -13.50
C ASP A 152 -15.49 9.32 -12.20
N ARG A 153 -16.65 9.32 -11.53
CA ARG A 153 -16.85 8.51 -10.33
C ARG A 153 -16.94 7.03 -10.72
N GLY A 154 -15.82 6.52 -11.24
CA GLY A 154 -15.74 5.19 -11.84
C GLY A 154 -15.91 4.03 -10.86
N GLY A 155 -16.00 4.26 -9.56
CA GLY A 155 -16.10 3.19 -8.57
C GLY A 155 -14.83 2.36 -8.42
N VAL A 156 -14.97 1.08 -8.08
CA VAL A 156 -13.85 0.16 -7.83
C VAL A 156 -13.71 -0.80 -9.01
N HIS A 157 -12.60 -0.69 -9.73
CA HIS A 157 -12.26 -1.52 -10.89
C HIS A 157 -11.21 -2.56 -10.53
N MET A 158 -11.26 -3.72 -11.20
CA MET A 158 -10.24 -4.74 -11.08
C MET A 158 -9.58 -4.97 -12.43
N THR A 159 -8.24 -4.92 -12.45
CA THR A 159 -7.46 -5.20 -13.66
C THR A 159 -7.10 -6.69 -13.77
N ASP A 160 -6.46 -7.07 -14.87
CA ASP A 160 -5.94 -8.42 -15.08
C ASP A 160 -4.78 -8.78 -14.13
N GLY A 161 -4.09 -7.78 -13.58
CA GLY A 161 -3.00 -7.95 -12.63
C GLY A 161 -1.65 -8.26 -13.29
N LEU A 162 -0.60 -8.21 -12.46
CA LEU A 162 0.79 -8.47 -12.85
C LEU A 162 1.20 -9.92 -12.57
N VAL A 163 1.80 -10.59 -13.54
CA VAL A 163 2.46 -11.89 -13.34
C VAL A 163 3.90 -11.65 -12.94
N LEU A 164 4.27 -12.09 -11.73
CA LEU A 164 5.60 -11.80 -11.17
C LEU A 164 6.70 -12.71 -11.75
N HIS A 165 6.42 -14.01 -11.90
CA HIS A 165 7.45 -14.97 -12.28
C HIS A 165 7.07 -15.80 -13.50
N GLN A 166 8.09 -16.16 -14.27
CA GLN A 166 8.06 -17.16 -15.32
C GLN A 166 7.97 -18.58 -14.74
N ALA A 167 7.86 -19.59 -15.59
CA ALA A 167 7.75 -20.99 -15.18
C ALA A 167 9.01 -21.48 -14.43
N ASP A 168 10.19 -21.00 -14.82
CA ASP A 168 11.49 -21.29 -14.22
C ASP A 168 11.75 -20.57 -12.89
N GLY A 169 10.93 -19.57 -12.54
CA GLY A 169 11.03 -18.78 -11.30
C GLY A 169 11.73 -17.43 -11.48
N ALA A 170 12.29 -17.12 -12.65
CA ALA A 170 12.77 -15.76 -12.97
C ALA A 170 11.61 -14.77 -12.97
N TYR A 171 11.88 -13.48 -12.81
CA TYR A 171 10.87 -12.46 -13.01
C TYR A 171 10.41 -12.44 -14.47
N THR A 172 9.15 -12.06 -14.70
CA THR A 172 8.71 -11.67 -16.04
C THR A 172 9.42 -10.38 -16.45
N GLU A 173 9.54 -10.11 -17.73
CA GLU A 173 10.16 -8.88 -18.24
C GLU A 173 9.52 -7.64 -17.63
N GLU A 174 8.18 -7.57 -17.63
CA GLU A 174 7.41 -6.49 -17.02
C GLU A 174 7.72 -6.33 -15.50
N ALA A 175 7.74 -7.43 -14.75
CA ALA A 175 8.06 -7.38 -13.32
C ALA A 175 9.53 -6.99 -13.06
N ASP A 176 10.46 -7.44 -13.90
CA ASP A 176 11.88 -7.12 -13.80
C ASP A 176 12.15 -5.63 -14.06
N GLU A 177 11.53 -5.06 -15.09
CA GLU A 177 11.61 -3.64 -15.40
C GLU A 177 11.08 -2.77 -14.26
N ILE A 178 9.92 -3.14 -13.67
CA ILE A 178 9.34 -2.40 -12.54
C ILE A 178 10.25 -2.49 -11.31
N LEU A 179 10.69 -3.70 -10.96
CA LEU A 179 11.38 -3.95 -9.69
C LEU A 179 12.84 -3.52 -9.69
N LYS A 180 13.53 -3.59 -10.84
CA LYS A 180 14.97 -3.28 -10.93
C LYS A 180 15.25 -1.94 -11.55
N SER A 181 14.46 -1.53 -12.53
CA SER A 181 14.70 -0.30 -13.29
C SER A 181 13.81 0.87 -12.87
N GLY A 182 12.87 0.62 -11.94
CA GLY A 182 11.91 1.65 -11.51
C GLY A 182 10.97 2.09 -12.62
N ALA A 183 10.70 1.22 -13.60
CA ALA A 183 9.74 1.50 -14.66
C ALA A 183 8.37 1.81 -14.05
N SER A 184 7.64 2.73 -14.66
CA SER A 184 6.31 3.10 -14.20
C SER A 184 5.36 1.90 -14.29
N PHE A 185 4.65 1.65 -13.22
CA PHE A 185 3.59 0.66 -13.18
C PHE A 185 2.38 1.21 -13.94
N GLY A 186 2.16 0.71 -15.16
CA GLY A 186 1.04 1.15 -15.99
C GLY A 186 -0.29 0.62 -15.48
N PHE A 187 -0.98 1.40 -14.65
CA PHE A 187 -2.41 1.18 -14.45
C PHE A 187 -3.13 1.65 -15.72
N ASN A 188 -3.56 0.72 -16.57
CA ASN A 188 -4.47 1.06 -17.65
C ASN A 188 -5.80 1.46 -17.03
N PHE A 189 -6.06 2.75 -16.99
CA PHE A 189 -7.38 3.27 -16.63
C PHE A 189 -8.38 2.89 -17.71
N PRO A 190 -9.57 2.39 -17.34
CA PRO A 190 -10.63 2.13 -18.30
C PRO A 190 -11.08 3.40 -18.99
#